data_5cfa91ee5403289068f252201d299685
#
_entry.id   5cfa91ee5403289068f252201d299685
#
_cell.length_a   1.000
_cell.length_b   1.000
_cell.length_c   1.000
_cell.angle_alpha   90.00
_cell.angle_beta   90.00
_cell.angle_gamma   90.00
#
_symmetry.space_group_name_H-M   'P 1'
#
loop_
_entity.id
_entity.type
_entity.pdbx_description
1 polymer ?
#
loop_
_entity_poly.entity_id
_entity_poly.type
_entity_poly.pdbx_seq_one_letter_code
_entity_poly.pdbx_strand_id
1 'polypeptide(L)'
;QEVPRTMHDARRELLTSFLIFVASALIGVLSAANDPDFVRLILGNGYVDMTLDNIANGEPMAVYNGSSEVPMFLGITLNNVMVSFNCFAMGLLTSFGTGYMLLSNGIMVGAFQTFFYQHDLLWESSLAIWLHGTLEIWAIIVAGAAGLALGNGWLFPGTYSRLESFRRGAKRGLKIVIGTVPVLSLIHISEPTRRSYI
;
A
#
# COMPACT_ATOMS: atom_id res chain seq x y z
N GLN A 1 -22.33 -2.10 -13.27
CA GLN A 1 -22.43 -3.56 -12.95
C GLN A 1 -21.22 -4.39 -13.42
N GLU A 2 -20.31 -3.88 -14.25
CA GLU A 2 -19.13 -4.64 -14.73
C GLU A 2 -18.02 -4.76 -13.66
N VAL A 3 -17.77 -3.71 -12.87
CA VAL A 3 -16.68 -3.69 -11.88
C VAL A 3 -16.86 -4.76 -10.80
N PRO A 4 -18.03 -4.91 -10.13
CA PRO A 4 -18.22 -5.95 -9.13
C PRO A 4 -18.03 -7.36 -9.68
N ARG A 5 -18.48 -7.62 -10.91
CA ARG A 5 -18.25 -8.91 -11.58
C ARG A 5 -16.78 -9.17 -11.84
N THR A 6 -16.06 -8.17 -12.34
CA THR A 6 -14.62 -8.28 -12.60
C THR A 6 -13.84 -8.53 -11.30
N MET A 7 -14.22 -7.89 -10.20
CA MET A 7 -13.60 -8.12 -8.88
C MET A 7 -13.92 -9.52 -8.34
N HIS A 8 -15.15 -9.98 -8.49
CA HIS A 8 -15.52 -11.35 -8.13
C HIS A 8 -14.73 -12.39 -8.94
N ASP A 9 -14.57 -12.17 -10.24
CA ASP A 9 -13.79 -13.05 -11.12
C ASP A 9 -12.29 -13.01 -10.78
N ALA A 10 -11.80 -11.89 -10.25
CA ALA A 10 -10.42 -11.68 -9.80
C ALA A 10 -10.16 -12.08 -8.33
N ARG A 11 -11.10 -12.75 -7.67
CA ARG A 11 -11.02 -13.10 -6.24
C ARG A 11 -9.75 -13.88 -5.87
N ARG A 12 -9.23 -14.71 -6.78
CA ARG A 12 -7.99 -15.47 -6.53
C ARG A 12 -6.79 -14.55 -6.51
N GLU A 13 -6.69 -13.65 -7.47
CA GLU A 13 -5.61 -12.66 -7.53
C GLU A 13 -5.70 -11.68 -6.36
N LEU A 14 -6.92 -11.27 -5.97
CA LEU A 14 -7.14 -10.43 -4.78
C LEU A 14 -6.70 -11.15 -3.50
N LEU A 15 -7.09 -12.41 -3.33
CA LEU A 15 -6.67 -13.21 -2.19
C LEU A 15 -5.15 -13.43 -2.19
N THR A 16 -4.55 -13.73 -3.34
CA THR A 16 -3.10 -13.93 -3.45
C THR A 16 -2.34 -12.65 -3.11
N SER A 17 -2.76 -11.50 -3.65
CA SER A 17 -2.19 -10.19 -3.35
C SER A 17 -2.30 -9.87 -1.86
N PHE A 18 -3.47 -10.08 -1.26
CA PHE A 18 -3.70 -9.89 0.17
C PHE A 18 -2.80 -10.79 1.02
N LEU A 19 -2.71 -12.08 0.69
CA LEU A 19 -1.88 -13.03 1.44
C LEU A 19 -0.39 -12.70 1.33
N ILE A 20 0.11 -12.31 0.14
CA ILE A 20 1.49 -11.85 -0.04
C ILE A 20 1.74 -10.64 0.86
N PHE A 21 0.85 -9.64 0.82
CA PHE A 21 1.00 -8.42 1.60
C PHE A 21 1.01 -8.70 3.11
N VAL A 22 0.06 -9.48 3.61
CA VAL A 22 -0.04 -9.83 5.04
C VAL A 22 1.16 -10.67 5.50
N ALA A 23 1.56 -11.67 4.73
CA ALA A 23 2.75 -12.48 5.05
C ALA A 23 4.01 -11.60 5.09
N SER A 24 4.14 -10.67 4.16
CA SER A 24 5.25 -9.71 4.12
C SER A 24 5.23 -8.76 5.32
N ALA A 25 4.05 -8.27 5.72
CA ALA A 25 3.91 -7.44 6.91
C ALA A 25 4.32 -8.21 8.19
N LEU A 26 3.93 -9.48 8.30
CA LEU A 26 4.38 -10.34 9.40
C LEU A 26 5.90 -10.53 9.41
N ILE A 27 6.53 -10.70 8.25
CA ILE A 27 8.00 -10.74 8.14
C ILE A 27 8.60 -9.44 8.64
N GLY A 28 8.04 -8.29 8.22
CA GLY A 28 8.46 -6.96 8.67
C GLY A 28 8.36 -6.80 10.19
N VAL A 29 7.24 -7.22 10.78
CA VAL A 29 7.03 -7.22 12.24
C VAL A 29 8.08 -8.07 12.95
N LEU A 30 8.24 -9.32 12.52
CA LEU A 30 9.18 -10.24 13.18
C LEU A 30 10.64 -9.78 13.05
N SER A 31 11.03 -9.28 11.88
CA SER A 31 12.39 -8.78 11.66
C SER A 31 12.66 -7.52 12.48
N ALA A 32 11.77 -6.55 12.47
CA ALA A 32 11.92 -5.32 13.24
C ALA A 32 11.86 -5.55 14.77
N ALA A 33 11.11 -6.55 15.22
CA ALA A 33 11.05 -6.91 16.64
C ALA A 33 12.36 -7.53 17.18
N ASN A 34 13.12 -8.19 16.29
CA ASN A 34 14.35 -8.88 16.67
C ASN A 34 15.64 -8.12 16.32
N ASP A 35 15.55 -7.14 15.41
CA ASP A 35 16.71 -6.38 14.93
C ASP A 35 16.36 -4.88 14.79
N PRO A 36 16.86 -4.02 15.70
CA PRO A 36 16.66 -2.58 15.61
C PRO A 36 17.26 -1.94 14.35
N ASP A 37 18.35 -2.50 13.81
CA ASP A 37 18.99 -1.99 12.60
C ASP A 37 18.11 -2.25 11.37
N PHE A 38 17.28 -3.29 11.42
CA PHE A 38 16.33 -3.59 10.36
C PHE A 38 15.32 -2.45 10.14
N VAL A 39 14.84 -1.81 11.21
CA VAL A 39 13.94 -0.65 11.13
C VAL A 39 14.62 0.49 10.37
N ARG A 40 15.89 0.77 10.69
CA ARG A 40 16.68 1.82 10.01
C ARG A 40 16.94 1.48 8.54
N LEU A 41 17.16 0.21 8.24
CA LEU A 41 17.35 -0.27 6.87
C LEU A 41 16.08 -0.05 6.02
N ILE A 42 14.91 -0.31 6.58
CA ILE A 42 13.63 -0.25 5.86
C ILE A 42 13.06 1.17 5.79
N LEU A 43 13.05 1.90 6.91
CA LEU A 43 12.44 3.24 7.00
C LEU A 43 13.44 4.38 6.67
N GLY A 44 14.72 4.08 6.71
CA GLY A 44 15.81 5.03 6.52
C GLY A 44 16.21 5.76 7.81
N ASN A 45 17.52 6.04 7.95
CA ASN A 45 18.06 6.69 9.14
C ASN A 45 17.42 8.06 9.40
N GLY A 46 17.25 8.88 8.35
CA GLY A 46 16.68 10.22 8.49
C GLY A 46 15.26 10.23 9.07
N TYR A 47 14.40 9.28 8.64
CA TYR A 47 13.05 9.17 9.19
C TYR A 47 13.07 8.69 10.65
N VAL A 48 13.88 7.69 10.96
CA VAL A 48 13.99 7.13 12.31
C VAL A 48 14.55 8.17 13.28
N ASP A 49 15.64 8.85 12.92
CA ASP A 49 16.26 9.88 13.78
C ASP A 49 15.30 11.06 14.03
N MET A 50 14.65 11.57 12.98
CA MET A 50 13.64 12.64 13.11
C MET A 50 12.47 12.21 14.03
N THR A 51 12.01 10.98 13.91
CA THR A 51 10.90 10.49 14.73
C THR A 51 11.33 10.31 16.19
N LEU A 52 12.53 9.82 16.44
CA LEU A 52 13.09 9.72 17.80
C LEU A 52 13.27 11.08 18.45
N ASP A 53 13.75 12.09 17.70
CA ASP A 53 13.84 13.47 18.20
C ASP A 53 12.47 14.03 18.54
N ASN A 54 11.45 13.80 17.72
CA ASN A 54 10.07 14.23 18.01
C ASN A 54 9.51 13.54 19.27
N ILE A 55 9.78 12.25 19.44
CA ILE A 55 9.40 11.50 20.65
C ILE A 55 10.06 12.10 21.89
N ALA A 56 11.37 12.40 21.81
CA ALA A 56 12.13 13.01 22.92
C ALA A 56 11.60 14.41 23.30
N ASN A 57 11.09 15.16 22.33
CA ASN A 57 10.47 16.47 22.53
C ASN A 57 8.99 16.42 23.01
N GLY A 58 8.43 15.21 23.17
CA GLY A 58 7.04 15.03 23.59
C GLY A 58 6.00 15.23 22.49
N GLU A 59 6.42 15.32 21.24
CA GLU A 59 5.56 15.50 20.07
C GLU A 59 5.76 14.36 19.04
N PRO A 60 5.48 13.10 19.39
CA PRO A 60 5.80 11.94 18.55
C PRO A 60 5.12 11.98 17.18
N MET A 61 3.97 12.64 17.09
CA MET A 61 3.20 12.79 15.85
C MET A 61 3.43 14.15 15.16
N ALA A 62 4.48 14.91 15.53
CA ALA A 62 4.76 16.22 14.94
C ALA A 62 4.90 16.18 13.43
N VAL A 63 5.43 15.08 12.86
CA VAL A 63 5.48 14.86 11.42
C VAL A 63 4.10 14.88 10.78
N TYR A 64 3.06 14.43 11.50
CA TYR A 64 1.69 14.30 11.01
C TYR A 64 0.80 15.48 11.41
N ASN A 65 1.16 16.24 12.46
CA ASN A 65 0.38 17.34 13.03
C ASN A 65 0.93 18.74 12.69
N GLY A 66 2.02 18.82 11.92
CA GLY A 66 2.71 20.09 11.62
C GLY A 66 1.87 21.04 10.76
N SER A 67 2.28 22.33 10.75
CA SER A 67 1.61 23.44 10.04
C SER A 67 1.49 23.27 8.50
N SER A 68 2.00 22.17 7.97
CA SER A 68 1.95 21.79 6.55
C SER A 68 1.11 20.52 6.29
N GLU A 69 0.03 20.31 7.06
CA GLU A 69 -0.83 19.11 6.94
C GLU A 69 -1.27 18.83 5.50
N VAL A 70 -1.70 19.86 4.77
CA VAL A 70 -2.19 19.70 3.39
C VAL A 70 -1.09 19.24 2.41
N PRO A 71 0.08 19.87 2.37
CA PRO A 71 1.18 19.39 1.51
C PRO A 71 1.66 17.99 1.87
N MET A 72 1.74 17.66 3.17
CA MET A 72 2.17 16.33 3.59
C MET A 72 1.12 15.27 3.25
N PHE A 73 -0.15 15.53 3.51
CA PHE A 73 -1.25 14.66 3.13
C PHE A 73 -1.26 14.39 1.61
N LEU A 74 -1.17 15.45 0.80
CA LEU A 74 -1.06 15.31 -0.65
C LEU A 74 0.18 14.50 -1.05
N GLY A 75 1.31 14.71 -0.36
CA GLY A 75 2.54 13.95 -0.59
C GLY A 75 2.36 12.47 -0.33
N ILE A 76 1.77 12.09 0.80
CA ILE A 76 1.49 10.68 1.16
C ILE A 76 0.52 10.07 0.16
N THR A 77 -0.58 10.76 -0.16
CA THR A 77 -1.57 10.28 -1.12
C THR A 77 -0.97 10.08 -2.52
N LEU A 78 -0.21 11.06 -3.02
CA LEU A 78 0.47 10.95 -4.31
C LEU A 78 1.48 9.80 -4.32
N ASN A 79 2.22 9.62 -3.22
CA ASN A 79 3.12 8.48 -3.07
C ASN A 79 2.36 7.14 -3.16
N ASN A 80 1.24 6.99 -2.46
CA ASN A 80 0.46 5.75 -2.47
C ASN A 80 -0.24 5.49 -3.81
N VAL A 81 -0.68 6.55 -4.49
CA VAL A 81 -1.16 6.43 -5.88
C VAL A 81 -0.02 5.96 -6.80
N MET A 82 1.18 6.53 -6.66
CA MET A 82 2.35 6.13 -7.44
C MET A 82 2.76 4.68 -7.14
N VAL A 83 2.78 4.28 -5.87
CA VAL A 83 3.05 2.91 -5.44
C VAL A 83 2.03 1.94 -6.01
N SER A 84 0.74 2.27 -5.95
CA SER A 84 -0.34 1.47 -6.53
C SER A 84 -0.18 1.33 -8.05
N PHE A 85 0.13 2.43 -8.74
CA PHE A 85 0.40 2.39 -10.17
C PHE A 85 1.63 1.52 -10.50
N ASN A 86 2.72 1.68 -9.77
CA ASN A 86 3.93 0.88 -9.94
C ASN A 86 3.66 -0.61 -9.68
N CYS A 87 2.88 -0.93 -8.64
CA CYS A 87 2.50 -2.30 -8.33
C CYS A 87 1.74 -2.97 -9.49
N PHE A 88 0.83 -2.24 -10.13
CA PHE A 88 0.16 -2.69 -11.35
C PHE A 88 1.11 -2.76 -12.55
N ALA A 89 1.91 -1.71 -12.78
CA ALA A 89 2.81 -1.62 -13.94
C ALA A 89 3.91 -2.68 -13.92
N MET A 90 4.38 -3.09 -12.75
CA MET A 90 5.35 -4.18 -12.62
C MET A 90 4.80 -5.53 -13.07
N GLY A 91 3.48 -5.69 -13.14
CA GLY A 91 2.82 -6.82 -13.78
C GLY A 91 3.10 -6.93 -15.28
N LEU A 92 3.49 -5.83 -15.95
CA LEU A 92 3.96 -5.87 -17.36
C LEU A 92 5.23 -6.70 -17.52
N LEU A 93 6.12 -6.67 -16.54
CA LEU A 93 7.33 -7.47 -16.55
C LEU A 93 7.00 -8.94 -16.27
N THR A 94 6.36 -9.21 -15.16
CA THR A 94 5.80 -10.53 -14.77
C THR A 94 5.03 -10.40 -13.46
N SER A 95 4.30 -11.45 -13.05
CA SER A 95 3.70 -11.52 -11.70
C SER A 95 4.74 -11.40 -10.57
N PHE A 96 6.01 -11.75 -10.82
CA PHE A 96 7.09 -11.60 -9.84
C PHE A 96 7.40 -10.14 -9.52
N GLY A 97 7.34 -9.23 -10.52
CA GLY A 97 7.54 -7.81 -10.30
C GLY A 97 6.47 -7.22 -9.36
N THR A 98 5.20 -7.55 -9.60
CA THR A 98 4.11 -7.17 -8.69
C THR A 98 4.29 -7.80 -7.31
N GLY A 99 4.67 -9.09 -7.24
CA GLY A 99 4.94 -9.78 -5.98
C GLY A 99 6.03 -9.09 -5.16
N TYR A 100 7.11 -8.65 -5.81
CA TYR A 100 8.17 -7.89 -5.16
C TYR A 100 7.67 -6.54 -4.59
N MET A 101 6.84 -5.81 -5.33
CA MET A 101 6.26 -4.56 -4.85
C MET A 101 5.36 -4.76 -3.64
N LEU A 102 4.51 -5.81 -3.67
CA LEU A 102 3.67 -6.17 -2.52
C LEU A 102 4.51 -6.57 -1.30
N LEU A 103 5.57 -7.35 -1.52
CA LEU A 103 6.48 -7.80 -0.47
C LEU A 103 7.18 -6.60 0.19
N SER A 104 7.77 -5.71 -0.60
CA SER A 104 8.49 -4.54 -0.09
C SER A 104 7.57 -3.62 0.72
N ASN A 105 6.36 -3.34 0.21
CA ASN A 105 5.40 -2.49 0.91
C ASN A 105 4.85 -3.17 2.17
N GLY A 106 4.58 -4.47 2.15
CA GLY A 106 4.16 -5.21 3.33
C GLY A 106 5.22 -5.18 4.43
N ILE A 107 6.48 -5.49 4.10
CA ILE A 107 7.60 -5.43 5.05
C ILE A 107 7.72 -4.03 5.66
N MET A 108 7.62 -2.97 4.84
CA MET A 108 7.68 -1.59 5.31
C MET A 108 6.56 -1.28 6.33
N VAL A 109 5.33 -1.68 6.05
CA VAL A 109 4.19 -1.47 6.98
C VAL A 109 4.41 -2.24 8.29
N GLY A 110 4.90 -3.47 8.22
CA GLY A 110 5.22 -4.28 9.41
C GLY A 110 6.31 -3.65 10.27
N ALA A 111 7.42 -3.24 9.66
CA ALA A 111 8.54 -2.59 10.35
C ALA A 111 8.09 -1.27 10.99
N PHE A 112 7.30 -0.48 10.28
CA PHE A 112 6.75 0.79 10.74
C PHE A 112 5.89 0.62 11.99
N GLN A 113 4.94 -0.31 11.99
CA GLN A 113 4.07 -0.56 13.14
C GLN A 113 4.86 -1.08 14.35
N THR A 114 5.85 -1.93 14.12
CA THR A 114 6.71 -2.44 15.21
C THR A 114 7.54 -1.34 15.82
N PHE A 115 8.07 -0.41 15.02
CA PHE A 115 8.82 0.74 15.52
C PHE A 115 7.99 1.59 16.48
N PHE A 116 6.75 1.93 16.14
CA PHE A 116 5.86 2.69 17.03
C PHE A 116 5.43 1.86 18.25
N TYR A 117 5.21 0.56 18.09
CA TYR A 117 4.92 -0.33 19.21
C TYR A 117 6.05 -0.36 20.24
N GLN A 118 7.32 -0.40 19.81
CA GLN A 118 8.48 -0.41 20.70
C GLN A 118 8.68 0.88 21.49
N HIS A 119 8.03 1.98 21.06
CA HIS A 119 8.07 3.27 21.72
C HIS A 119 6.76 3.62 22.46
N ASP A 120 5.90 2.62 22.72
CA ASP A 120 4.59 2.77 23.39
C ASP A 120 3.61 3.73 22.69
N LEU A 121 3.79 3.91 21.36
CA LEU A 121 3.02 4.84 20.54
C LEU A 121 2.09 4.12 19.53
N LEU A 122 1.83 2.83 19.73
CA LEU A 122 1.02 2.04 18.80
C LEU A 122 -0.39 2.62 18.63
N TRP A 123 -1.00 3.07 19.74
CA TRP A 123 -2.37 3.59 19.73
C TRP A 123 -2.46 4.93 19.00
N GLU A 124 -1.59 5.86 19.35
CA GLU A 124 -1.51 7.19 18.72
C GLU A 124 -1.18 7.09 17.24
N SER A 125 -0.19 6.27 16.89
CA SER A 125 0.18 6.04 15.49
C SER A 125 -0.94 5.35 14.70
N SER A 126 -1.64 4.41 15.33
CA SER A 126 -2.76 3.72 14.70
C SER A 126 -3.91 4.67 14.39
N LEU A 127 -4.29 5.53 15.33
CA LEU A 127 -5.35 6.51 15.12
C LEU A 127 -4.98 7.56 14.06
N ALA A 128 -3.72 8.01 14.04
CA ALA A 128 -3.26 9.02 13.08
C ALA A 128 -3.13 8.44 11.66
N ILE A 129 -2.68 7.18 11.53
CA ILE A 129 -2.25 6.62 10.26
C ILE A 129 -3.30 5.69 9.65
N TRP A 130 -3.94 4.81 10.45
CA TRP A 130 -4.86 3.81 9.90
C TRP A 130 -6.19 4.39 9.42
N LEU A 131 -6.58 5.56 9.90
CA LEU A 131 -7.80 6.22 9.41
C LEU A 131 -7.73 6.47 7.89
N HIS A 132 -6.55 6.86 7.38
CA HIS A 132 -6.29 7.12 5.97
C HIS A 132 -5.58 5.94 5.31
N GLY A 133 -4.56 5.40 5.96
CA GLY A 133 -3.69 4.34 5.48
C GLY A 133 -4.41 3.02 5.19
N THR A 134 -5.54 2.73 5.85
CA THR A 134 -6.31 1.51 5.56
C THR A 134 -6.78 1.50 4.11
N LEU A 135 -7.32 2.61 3.62
CA LEU A 135 -7.81 2.70 2.24
C LEU A 135 -6.67 2.70 1.23
N GLU A 136 -5.53 3.30 1.58
CA GLU A 136 -4.31 3.32 0.77
C GLU A 136 -3.70 1.91 0.64
N ILE A 137 -3.62 1.17 1.76
CA ILE A 137 -3.16 -0.23 1.76
C ILE A 137 -4.09 -1.10 0.91
N TRP A 138 -5.42 -0.92 1.03
CA TRP A 138 -6.37 -1.60 0.16
C TRP A 138 -6.14 -1.28 -1.32
N ALA A 139 -5.86 -0.03 -1.66
CA ALA A 139 -5.54 0.37 -3.02
C ALA A 139 -4.30 -0.36 -3.56
N ILE A 140 -3.24 -0.48 -2.76
CA ILE A 140 -2.02 -1.22 -3.11
C ILE A 140 -2.34 -2.70 -3.32
N ILE A 141 -3.12 -3.33 -2.44
CA ILE A 141 -3.52 -4.74 -2.56
C ILE A 141 -4.36 -4.98 -3.82
N VAL A 142 -5.29 -4.09 -4.13
CA VAL A 142 -6.14 -4.21 -5.33
C VAL A 142 -5.32 -3.96 -6.61
N ALA A 143 -4.42 -2.98 -6.59
CA ALA A 143 -3.48 -2.74 -7.69
C ALA A 143 -2.52 -3.93 -7.89
N GLY A 144 -2.09 -4.56 -6.78
CA GLY A 144 -1.33 -5.80 -6.80
C GLY A 144 -2.10 -6.95 -7.45
N ALA A 145 -3.36 -7.13 -7.11
CA ALA A 145 -4.22 -8.13 -7.76
C ALA A 145 -4.35 -7.88 -9.26
N ALA A 146 -4.48 -6.62 -9.67
CA ALA A 146 -4.52 -6.23 -11.08
C ALA A 146 -3.19 -6.52 -11.80
N GLY A 147 -2.06 -6.25 -11.15
CA GLY A 147 -0.72 -6.56 -11.66
C GLY A 147 -0.47 -8.08 -11.75
N LEU A 148 -0.92 -8.85 -10.76
CA LEU A 148 -0.86 -10.32 -10.82
C LEU A 148 -1.71 -10.87 -11.97
N ALA A 149 -2.92 -10.33 -12.19
CA ALA A 149 -3.77 -10.74 -13.30
C ALA A 149 -3.12 -10.45 -14.66
N LEU A 150 -2.43 -9.30 -14.77
CA LEU A 150 -1.67 -8.91 -15.95
C LEU A 150 -0.48 -9.85 -16.19
N GLY A 151 0.37 -10.05 -15.18
CA GLY A 151 1.58 -10.88 -15.27
C GLY A 151 1.27 -12.36 -15.46
N ASN A 152 0.21 -12.88 -14.84
CA ASN A 152 -0.24 -14.26 -15.06
C ASN A 152 -0.72 -14.49 -16.49
N GLY A 153 -1.31 -13.48 -17.14
CA GLY A 153 -1.67 -13.55 -18.54
C GLY A 153 -0.47 -13.77 -19.46
N TRP A 154 0.71 -13.30 -19.07
CA TRP A 154 1.96 -13.53 -19.79
C TRP A 154 2.61 -14.88 -19.45
N LEU A 155 2.68 -15.22 -18.15
CA LEU A 155 3.37 -16.43 -17.67
C LEU A 155 2.57 -17.71 -17.94
N PHE A 156 1.26 -17.66 -17.84
CA PHE A 156 0.37 -18.82 -17.92
C PHE A 156 -0.71 -18.63 -18.99
N PRO A 157 -0.34 -18.66 -20.28
CA PRO A 157 -1.27 -18.36 -21.39
C PRO A 157 -2.38 -19.40 -21.56
N GLY A 158 -2.24 -20.61 -20.96
CA GLY A 158 -3.21 -21.69 -21.13
C GLY A 158 -3.32 -22.13 -22.60
N THR A 159 -4.55 -22.18 -23.12
CA THR A 159 -4.86 -22.55 -24.51
C THR A 159 -4.75 -21.38 -25.50
N TYR A 160 -4.53 -20.15 -25.02
CA TYR A 160 -4.42 -18.96 -25.86
C TYR A 160 -2.98 -18.69 -26.29
N SER A 161 -2.80 -17.94 -27.38
CA SER A 161 -1.49 -17.40 -27.70
C SER A 161 -1.04 -16.44 -26.57
N ARG A 162 0.28 -16.31 -26.34
CA ARG A 162 0.82 -15.44 -25.27
C ARG A 162 0.30 -14.01 -25.37
N LEU A 163 0.24 -13.46 -26.59
CA LEU A 163 -0.24 -12.11 -26.84
C LEU A 163 -1.73 -11.96 -26.49
N GLU A 164 -2.55 -12.93 -26.86
CA GLU A 164 -3.99 -12.89 -26.57
C GLU A 164 -4.24 -13.05 -25.06
N SER A 165 -3.54 -13.96 -24.40
CA SER A 165 -3.61 -14.14 -22.95
C SER A 165 -3.17 -12.88 -22.20
N PHE A 166 -2.08 -12.25 -22.62
CA PHE A 166 -1.62 -10.97 -22.09
C PHE A 166 -2.66 -9.86 -22.26
N ARG A 167 -3.26 -9.72 -23.46
CA ARG A 167 -4.32 -8.72 -23.71
C ARG A 167 -5.52 -8.91 -22.79
N ARG A 168 -5.92 -10.15 -22.55
CA ARG A 168 -7.01 -10.48 -21.61
C ARG A 168 -6.65 -10.13 -20.17
N GLY A 169 -5.43 -10.48 -19.74
CA GLY A 169 -4.89 -10.11 -18.43
C GLY A 169 -4.83 -8.59 -18.25
N ALA A 170 -4.32 -7.87 -19.25
CA ALA A 170 -4.24 -6.40 -19.25
C ALA A 170 -5.62 -5.75 -19.15
N LYS A 171 -6.58 -6.20 -19.96
CA LYS A 171 -7.97 -5.69 -19.92
C LYS A 171 -8.62 -5.94 -18.58
N ARG A 172 -8.40 -7.12 -17.97
CA ARG A 172 -8.90 -7.47 -16.65
C ARG A 172 -8.26 -6.63 -15.57
N GLY A 173 -6.94 -6.52 -15.55
CA GLY A 173 -6.19 -5.70 -14.58
C GLY A 173 -6.58 -4.22 -14.66
N LEU A 174 -6.68 -3.67 -15.88
CA LEU A 174 -7.11 -2.28 -16.08
C LEU A 174 -8.53 -2.01 -15.55
N LYS A 175 -9.47 -2.94 -15.74
CA LYS A 175 -10.82 -2.82 -15.18
C LYS A 175 -10.82 -2.81 -13.64
N ILE A 176 -9.93 -3.61 -13.01
CA ILE A 176 -9.77 -3.62 -11.56
C ILE A 176 -9.24 -2.27 -11.07
N VAL A 177 -8.17 -1.74 -11.70
CA VAL A 177 -7.57 -0.45 -11.33
C VAL A 177 -8.56 0.69 -11.51
N ILE A 178 -9.25 0.78 -12.66
CA ILE A 178 -10.26 1.82 -12.91
C ILE A 178 -11.40 1.73 -11.88
N GLY A 179 -11.79 0.52 -11.49
CA GLY A 179 -12.81 0.31 -10.46
C GLY A 179 -12.40 0.79 -9.07
N THR A 180 -11.11 0.93 -8.80
CA THR A 180 -10.57 1.43 -7.52
C THR A 180 -10.49 2.96 -7.46
N VAL A 181 -10.42 3.64 -8.61
CA VAL A 181 -10.30 5.11 -8.69
C VAL A 181 -11.42 5.84 -7.92
N PRO A 182 -12.72 5.46 -8.03
CA PRO A 182 -13.78 6.11 -7.25
C PRO A 182 -13.59 5.97 -5.75
N VAL A 183 -13.07 4.83 -5.28
CA VAL A 183 -12.81 4.59 -3.85
C VAL A 183 -11.70 5.51 -3.36
N LEU A 184 -10.60 5.63 -4.11
CA LEU A 184 -9.51 6.57 -3.81
C LEU A 184 -9.99 8.03 -3.86
N SER A 185 -10.88 8.38 -4.82
CA SER A 185 -11.43 9.73 -4.94
C SER A 185 -12.34 10.10 -3.77
N LEU A 186 -13.08 9.13 -3.19
CA LEU A 186 -13.91 9.37 -2.00
C LEU A 186 -13.08 9.79 -0.78
N ILE A 187 -11.85 9.29 -0.65
CA ILE A 187 -10.91 9.70 0.40
C ILE A 187 -10.62 11.20 0.29
N HIS A 188 -10.40 11.70 -0.93
CA HIS A 188 -10.12 13.10 -1.19
C HIS A 188 -11.31 14.03 -0.93
N ILE A 189 -12.55 13.54 -1.08
CA ILE A 189 -13.77 14.34 -0.92
C ILE A 189 -14.19 14.46 0.54
N SER A 190 -13.90 13.46 1.37
CA SER A 190 -14.34 13.44 2.77
C SER A 190 -13.49 14.30 3.72
N GLU A 191 -12.32 14.76 3.31
CA GLU A 191 -11.37 15.46 4.14
C GLU A 191 -11.55 17.00 4.25
N PRO A 192 -12.00 17.73 3.22
CA PRO A 192 -12.21 19.18 3.32
C PRO A 192 -13.29 19.60 4.32
N THR A 193 -14.19 18.69 4.70
CA THR A 193 -15.40 19.02 5.47
C THR A 193 -15.14 19.19 6.97
N ARG A 194 -13.95 18.84 7.48
CA ARG A 194 -13.61 18.97 8.91
C ARG A 194 -13.18 20.37 9.37
N ARG A 195 -13.00 21.32 8.44
CA ARG A 195 -12.50 22.68 8.72
C ARG A 195 -13.55 23.72 9.14
N SER A 196 -14.82 23.36 9.35
CA SER A 196 -15.87 24.36 9.62
C SER A 196 -16.41 24.36 11.06
N TYR A 197 -15.80 23.65 12.01
CA TYR A 197 -16.29 23.61 13.40
C TYR A 197 -15.15 23.69 14.42
N ILE A 198 -14.36 24.76 14.36
CA ILE A 198 -13.64 25.33 15.52
C ILE A 198 -13.60 26.84 15.37
#